data_0ce3487a48e003175837411c283a53d2
#
_entry.id   0ce3487a48e003175837411c283a53d2
#
_cell.length_a   1.000
_cell.length_b   1.000
_cell.length_c   1.000
_cell.angle_alpha   90.00
_cell.angle_beta   90.00
_cell.angle_gamma   90.00
#
_symmetry.space_group_name_H-M   'P 1'
#
loop_
_entity.id
_entity.type
_entity.pdbx_description
1 polymer ?
#
loop_
_entity_poly.entity_id
_entity_poly.type
_entity_poly.pdbx_seq_one_letter_code
_entity_poly.pdbx_strand_id
1 'polypeptide(L)'
;KDVFQEISDVGATISLQDVLDCGKKLTDALAPVSGRCLNMTTQQNVDLVNAVSGLFNDPAKLSKNYREGMVANDFLGFKEVYQNTLWPIHTTGIDDGTGDYLVNGASESGASITIDTGSSGTFLIGDIVSFTGVNRVHPETKADTGQLMKFVVTANSGTTATSLAISPSLTATGA
;
A
#
# COMPACT_ATOMS: atom_id res chain seq x y z
N LYS A 1 -3.30 -10.42 9.30
CA LYS A 1 -3.03 -9.04 9.74
C LYS A 1 -3.33 -8.13 8.57
N ASP A 2 -4.24 -7.21 8.76
CA ASP A 2 -4.71 -6.32 7.71
C ASP A 2 -3.63 -5.30 7.34
N VAL A 3 -3.33 -5.19 6.06
CA VAL A 3 -2.37 -4.22 5.52
C VAL A 3 -3.17 -3.15 4.80
N PHE A 4 -3.31 -1.98 5.38
CA PHE A 4 -4.05 -0.85 4.81
C PHE A 4 -3.15 0.33 4.39
N GLN A 5 -1.84 0.17 4.54
CA GLN A 5 -0.85 1.13 4.08
C GLN A 5 -0.11 0.51 2.89
N GLU A 6 -0.41 0.97 1.71
CA GLU A 6 0.25 0.48 0.49
C GLU A 6 0.71 1.64 -0.40
N ILE A 7 1.65 1.34 -1.28
CA ILE A 7 1.96 2.13 -2.46
C ILE A 7 1.47 1.29 -3.63
N SER A 8 0.51 1.80 -4.36
CA SER A 8 -0.03 1.10 -5.51
C SER A 8 0.85 1.35 -6.72
N ASP A 9 1.42 0.29 -7.24
CA ASP A 9 2.22 0.30 -8.47
C ASP A 9 1.88 -0.95 -9.28
N VAL A 10 0.63 -0.98 -9.75
CA VAL A 10 0.06 -2.15 -10.42
C VAL A 10 0.76 -2.41 -11.74
N GLY A 11 1.50 -3.52 -11.82
CA GLY A 11 2.16 -3.99 -13.03
C GLY A 11 3.40 -3.21 -13.45
N ALA A 12 3.88 -2.27 -12.65
CA ALA A 12 5.11 -1.54 -12.92
C ALA A 12 6.32 -2.16 -12.20
N THR A 13 7.48 -1.89 -12.73
CA THR A 13 8.76 -2.24 -12.13
C THR A 13 9.02 -1.33 -10.94
N ILE A 14 9.41 -1.89 -9.79
CA ILE A 14 9.73 -1.10 -8.60
C ILE A 14 10.78 -0.03 -8.92
N SER A 15 10.50 1.18 -8.51
CA SER A 15 11.36 2.33 -8.70
C SER A 15 12.01 2.80 -7.39
N LEU A 16 13.02 3.64 -7.52
CA LEU A 16 13.63 4.31 -6.38
C LEU A 16 12.61 5.16 -5.59
N GLN A 17 11.67 5.77 -6.33
CA GLN A 17 10.61 6.59 -5.76
C GLN A 17 9.70 5.78 -4.83
N ASP A 18 9.37 4.54 -5.19
CA ASP A 18 8.51 3.68 -4.36
C ASP A 18 9.13 3.37 -3.01
N VAL A 19 10.45 3.14 -2.98
CA VAL A 19 11.18 2.92 -1.73
C VAL A 19 11.20 4.18 -0.86
N LEU A 20 11.38 5.35 -1.47
CA LEU A 20 11.31 6.64 -0.76
C LEU A 20 9.91 6.90 -0.22
N ASP A 21 8.88 6.58 -0.98
CA ASP A 21 7.47 6.72 -0.57
C ASP A 21 7.10 5.75 0.55
N CYS A 22 7.70 4.54 0.59
CA CYS A 22 7.60 3.66 1.75
C CYS A 22 8.17 4.32 3.01
N GLY A 23 9.36 4.91 2.90
CA GLY A 23 9.99 5.66 3.98
C GLY A 23 9.16 6.84 4.45
N LYS A 24 8.59 7.61 3.50
CA LYS A 24 7.69 8.72 3.78
C LYS A 24 6.44 8.26 4.55
N LYS A 25 5.75 7.22 4.08
CA LYS A 25 4.54 6.69 4.74
C LYS A 25 4.81 6.23 6.17
N LEU A 26 5.96 5.60 6.42
CA LEU A 26 6.35 5.21 7.77
C LEU A 26 6.57 6.44 8.66
N THR A 27 7.18 7.49 8.13
CA THR A 27 7.41 8.75 8.85
C THR A 27 6.10 9.47 9.14
N ASP A 28 5.20 9.57 8.16
CA ASP A 28 3.87 10.15 8.29
C ASP A 28 3.01 9.39 9.30
N ALA A 29 3.29 8.09 9.50
CA ALA A 29 2.64 7.26 10.52
C ALA A 29 3.35 7.31 11.89
N LEU A 30 4.32 8.22 12.09
CA LEU A 30 5.12 8.36 13.31
C LEU A 30 5.90 7.09 13.71
N ALA A 31 6.24 6.23 12.74
CA ALA A 31 7.07 5.07 13.00
C ALA A 31 8.52 5.51 13.28
N PRO A 32 9.22 4.85 14.22
CA PRO A 32 10.62 5.14 14.50
C PRO A 32 11.48 5.14 13.23
N VAL A 33 12.42 6.08 13.14
CA VAL A 33 13.31 6.19 11.98
C VAL A 33 14.40 5.13 12.02
N SER A 34 14.82 4.75 13.22
CA SER A 34 15.88 3.77 13.43
C SER A 34 15.35 2.32 13.31
N GLY A 35 16.16 1.44 12.73
CA GLY A 35 15.87 0.01 12.66
C GLY A 35 14.82 -0.39 11.64
N ARG A 36 14.50 0.47 10.68
CA ARG A 36 13.61 0.12 9.58
C ARG A 36 14.24 -0.93 8.68
N CYS A 37 13.46 -1.94 8.33
CA CYS A 37 13.89 -3.00 7.43
C CYS A 37 13.03 -2.97 6.17
N LEU A 38 13.66 -3.24 5.03
CA LEU A 38 12.99 -3.42 3.75
C LEU A 38 13.00 -4.90 3.39
N ASN A 39 11.84 -5.47 3.13
CA ASN A 39 11.72 -6.84 2.66
C ASN A 39 11.09 -6.83 1.27
N MET A 40 11.71 -7.51 0.33
CA MET A 40 11.32 -7.51 -1.09
C MET A 40 11.42 -8.89 -1.71
N THR A 41 10.78 -9.09 -2.86
CA THR A 41 10.97 -10.28 -3.65
C THR A 41 12.33 -10.26 -4.37
N THR A 42 12.76 -11.42 -4.87
CA THR A 42 13.99 -11.49 -5.66
C THR A 42 13.91 -10.65 -6.95
N GLN A 43 12.75 -10.60 -7.60
CA GLN A 43 12.55 -9.77 -8.79
C GLN A 43 12.63 -8.28 -8.47
N GLN A 44 11.97 -7.84 -7.40
CA GLN A 44 12.04 -6.45 -6.95
C GLN A 44 13.46 -6.01 -6.61
N ASN A 45 14.28 -6.91 -6.05
CA ASN A 45 15.69 -6.62 -5.80
C ASN A 45 16.46 -6.41 -7.11
N VAL A 46 16.25 -7.25 -8.11
CA VAL A 46 16.88 -7.10 -9.44
C VAL A 46 16.49 -5.76 -10.08
N ASP A 47 15.20 -5.44 -10.04
CA ASP A 47 14.67 -4.20 -10.60
C ASP A 47 15.27 -2.97 -9.91
N LEU A 48 15.35 -3.00 -8.58
CA LEU A 48 15.91 -1.92 -7.79
C LEU A 48 17.42 -1.75 -8.02
N VAL A 49 18.19 -2.83 -8.06
CA VAL A 49 19.62 -2.79 -8.40
C VAL A 49 19.82 -2.19 -9.80
N ASN A 50 18.98 -2.54 -10.76
CA ASN A 50 19.00 -1.95 -12.10
C ASN A 50 18.66 -0.45 -12.08
N ALA A 51 17.64 -0.06 -11.33
CA ALA A 51 17.23 1.35 -11.20
C ALA A 51 18.32 2.24 -10.60
N VAL A 52 19.12 1.72 -9.65
CA VAL A 52 20.21 2.49 -9.01
C VAL A 52 21.52 2.43 -9.76
N SER A 53 21.65 1.58 -10.78
CA SER A 53 22.91 1.34 -11.51
C SER A 53 23.53 2.60 -12.13
N GLY A 54 22.68 3.59 -12.50
CA GLY A 54 23.11 4.86 -13.09
C GLY A 54 23.32 6.01 -12.11
N LEU A 55 22.93 5.84 -10.85
CA LEU A 55 22.90 6.93 -9.87
C LEU A 55 24.17 7.07 -9.01
N PHE A 56 24.91 5.99 -8.84
CA PHE A 56 26.08 5.97 -7.97
C PHE A 56 27.37 5.79 -8.80
N ASN A 57 28.08 6.89 -9.02
CA ASN A 57 29.38 6.88 -9.69
C ASN A 57 30.56 6.49 -8.81
N ASP A 58 30.31 5.90 -7.63
CA ASP A 58 31.40 5.39 -6.79
C ASP A 58 31.74 3.95 -7.21
N PRO A 59 32.88 3.75 -7.92
CA PRO A 59 33.23 2.43 -8.47
C PRO A 59 33.48 1.37 -7.39
N ALA A 60 33.78 1.75 -6.16
CA ALA A 60 34.05 0.81 -5.07
C ALA A 60 32.76 0.22 -4.49
N LYS A 61 31.71 1.04 -4.34
CA LYS A 61 30.40 0.59 -3.84
C LYS A 61 29.59 -0.13 -4.90
N LEU A 62 29.62 0.35 -6.14
CA LEU A 62 28.98 -0.31 -7.28
C LEU A 62 29.52 -1.73 -7.49
N SER A 63 30.85 -1.90 -7.39
CA SER A 63 31.46 -3.20 -7.65
C SER A 63 31.05 -4.27 -6.63
N LYS A 64 30.70 -3.90 -5.42
CA LYS A 64 30.23 -4.83 -4.38
C LYS A 64 28.77 -5.21 -4.62
N ASN A 65 27.91 -4.23 -4.81
CA ASN A 65 26.48 -4.47 -5.07
C ASN A 65 26.23 -5.29 -6.33
N TYR A 66 26.98 -5.01 -7.40
CA TYR A 66 26.89 -5.80 -8.63
C TYR A 66 27.41 -7.23 -8.47
N ARG A 67 28.48 -7.43 -7.71
CA ARG A 67 29.02 -8.78 -7.47
C ARG A 67 28.15 -9.62 -6.54
N GLU A 68 27.51 -8.98 -5.57
CA GLU A 68 26.68 -9.67 -4.59
C GLU A 68 25.20 -9.74 -5.02
N GLY A 69 24.80 -8.98 -6.08
CA GLY A 69 23.44 -8.95 -6.58
C GLY A 69 22.42 -8.42 -5.53
N MET A 70 22.89 -7.63 -4.57
CA MET A 70 22.08 -7.13 -3.47
C MET A 70 22.15 -5.61 -3.39
N VAL A 71 21.05 -5.00 -2.98
CA VAL A 71 21.03 -3.61 -2.53
C VAL A 71 21.78 -3.50 -1.20
N ALA A 72 22.59 -2.47 -1.05
CA ALA A 72 23.40 -2.28 0.17
C ALA A 72 22.52 -2.07 1.41
N ASN A 73 23.04 -2.45 2.57
CA ASN A 73 22.49 -2.01 3.84
C ASN A 73 22.61 -0.49 3.99
N ASP A 74 21.80 0.11 4.86
CA ASP A 74 21.65 1.56 5.01
C ASP A 74 21.21 2.26 3.70
N PHE A 75 20.26 1.65 3.00
CA PHE A 75 19.75 2.13 1.72
C PHE A 75 18.46 2.94 1.93
N LEU A 76 18.45 4.19 1.49
CA LEU A 76 17.29 5.09 1.50
C LEU A 76 16.52 5.16 2.84
N GLY A 77 17.25 5.12 3.95
CA GLY A 77 16.66 5.17 5.29
C GLY A 77 16.22 3.82 5.85
N PHE A 78 16.48 2.72 5.15
CA PHE A 78 16.31 1.36 5.64
C PHE A 78 17.65 0.77 6.04
N LYS A 79 17.76 0.32 7.31
CA LYS A 79 18.99 -0.22 7.85
C LYS A 79 19.37 -1.56 7.21
N GLU A 80 18.39 -2.39 6.99
CA GLU A 80 18.58 -3.75 6.49
C GLU A 80 17.62 -4.03 5.33
N VAL A 81 18.14 -4.72 4.32
CA VAL A 81 17.36 -5.13 3.15
C VAL A 81 17.38 -6.65 3.06
N TYR A 82 16.20 -7.25 3.05
CA TYR A 82 16.01 -8.70 2.98
C TYR A 82 15.29 -9.10 1.70
N GLN A 83 15.67 -10.26 1.17
CA GLN A 83 14.97 -10.91 0.08
C GLN A 83 14.16 -12.09 0.60
N ASN A 84 12.95 -12.25 0.09
CA ASN A 84 12.08 -13.37 0.43
C ASN A 84 11.46 -13.96 -0.84
N THR A 85 11.63 -15.25 -1.05
CA THR A 85 11.04 -15.99 -2.17
C THR A 85 9.61 -16.46 -1.90
N LEU A 86 9.19 -16.47 -0.61
CA LEU A 86 7.86 -16.89 -0.18
C LEU A 86 6.93 -15.69 0.02
N TRP A 87 7.02 -14.71 -0.85
CA TRP A 87 6.16 -13.53 -0.78
C TRP A 87 4.72 -13.91 -1.15
N PRO A 88 3.72 -13.61 -0.32
CA PRO A 88 2.33 -13.91 -0.66
C PRO A 88 1.89 -13.04 -1.84
N ILE A 89 1.24 -13.66 -2.81
CA ILE A 89 0.61 -12.97 -3.94
C ILE A 89 -0.87 -12.83 -3.61
N HIS A 90 -1.37 -11.60 -3.68
CA HIS A 90 -2.79 -11.32 -3.58
C HIS A 90 -3.37 -11.14 -4.98
N THR A 91 -4.49 -11.83 -5.25
CA THR A 91 -5.27 -11.61 -6.46
C THR A 91 -6.44 -10.72 -6.09
N THR A 92 -6.51 -9.56 -6.71
CA THR A 92 -7.61 -8.60 -6.50
C THR A 92 -8.92 -9.11 -7.08
N GLY A 93 -10.02 -8.62 -6.56
CA GLY A 93 -11.34 -8.81 -7.13
C GLY A 93 -11.43 -8.26 -8.55
N ILE A 94 -12.51 -8.57 -9.24
CA ILE A 94 -12.75 -8.16 -10.62
C ILE A 94 -13.52 -6.85 -10.61
N ASP A 95 -12.97 -5.82 -11.26
CA ASP A 95 -13.71 -4.65 -11.68
C ASP A 95 -14.15 -4.88 -13.13
N ASP A 96 -15.45 -4.88 -13.38
CA ASP A 96 -15.99 -5.07 -14.73
C ASP A 96 -16.03 -3.78 -15.57
N GLY A 97 -15.55 -2.66 -14.98
CA GLY A 97 -15.43 -1.38 -15.66
C GLY A 97 -16.77 -0.74 -16.06
N THR A 98 -17.89 -1.25 -15.59
CA THR A 98 -19.23 -0.80 -16.02
C THR A 98 -19.89 0.21 -15.09
N GLY A 99 -19.25 0.62 -14.03
CA GLY A 99 -19.78 1.64 -13.12
C GLY A 99 -18.92 1.92 -11.91
N ASP A 100 -19.12 3.08 -11.34
CA ASP A 100 -18.48 3.44 -10.08
C ASP A 100 -19.25 2.78 -8.92
N TYR A 101 -18.51 2.16 -7.99
CA TYR A 101 -19.10 1.73 -6.74
C TYR A 101 -19.38 2.96 -5.88
N LEU A 102 -20.62 3.18 -5.55
CA LEU A 102 -21.04 4.30 -4.72
C LEU A 102 -21.35 3.83 -3.30
N VAL A 103 -21.02 4.66 -2.34
CA VAL A 103 -21.49 4.46 -0.97
C VAL A 103 -22.97 4.84 -0.91
N ASN A 104 -23.80 3.89 -0.50
CA ASN A 104 -25.24 4.08 -0.45
C ASN A 104 -25.69 4.38 1.00
N GLY A 105 -25.74 5.62 1.32
CA GLY A 105 -26.17 6.10 2.64
C GLY A 105 -25.41 7.34 3.07
N ALA A 106 -26.04 8.15 3.90
CA ALA A 106 -25.41 9.28 4.55
C ALA A 106 -24.87 8.85 5.91
N SER A 107 -23.68 9.35 6.26
CA SER A 107 -23.06 9.12 7.58
C SER A 107 -22.75 7.64 7.88
N GLU A 108 -22.35 6.89 6.86
CA GLU A 108 -21.87 5.52 7.02
C GLU A 108 -20.71 5.45 8.02
N SER A 109 -20.75 4.46 8.89
CA SER A 109 -19.74 4.26 9.93
C SER A 109 -19.65 2.78 10.34
N GLY A 110 -18.53 2.42 10.96
CA GLY A 110 -18.29 1.06 11.40
C GLY A 110 -17.41 0.26 10.46
N ALA A 111 -17.43 -1.05 10.62
CA ALA A 111 -16.63 -2.00 9.86
C ALA A 111 -17.35 -2.58 8.64
N SER A 112 -18.59 -2.14 8.39
CA SER A 112 -19.39 -2.55 7.22
C SER A 112 -20.02 -1.31 6.62
N ILE A 113 -19.77 -1.10 5.34
CA ILE A 113 -20.24 0.05 4.56
C ILE A 113 -21.26 -0.44 3.55
N THR A 114 -22.39 0.26 3.46
CA THR A 114 -23.41 -0.03 2.44
C THR A 114 -22.96 0.54 1.09
N ILE A 115 -22.94 -0.28 0.07
CA ILE A 115 -22.54 0.10 -1.28
C ILE A 115 -23.67 -0.13 -2.26
N ASP A 116 -23.69 0.67 -3.32
CA ASP A 116 -24.58 0.44 -4.45
C ASP A 116 -23.87 -0.44 -5.49
N THR A 117 -24.53 -1.52 -5.87
CA THR A 117 -23.99 -2.47 -6.84
C THR A 117 -24.36 -2.07 -8.26
N GLY A 118 -23.79 -0.98 -8.74
CA GLY A 118 -23.95 -0.60 -10.15
C GLY A 118 -23.23 -1.51 -11.13
N SER A 119 -22.38 -2.41 -10.66
CA SER A 119 -21.51 -3.25 -11.49
C SER A 119 -21.49 -4.71 -11.04
N SER A 120 -20.99 -5.59 -11.92
CA SER A 120 -20.84 -7.03 -11.67
C SER A 120 -19.49 -7.39 -11.03
N GLY A 121 -18.74 -6.42 -10.56
CA GLY A 121 -17.44 -6.63 -9.94
C GLY A 121 -17.51 -7.34 -8.58
N THR A 122 -16.39 -7.83 -8.13
CA THR A 122 -16.25 -8.54 -6.85
C THR A 122 -15.12 -7.93 -6.03
N PHE A 123 -15.27 -7.95 -4.72
CA PHE A 123 -14.17 -7.64 -3.80
C PHE A 123 -13.70 -8.90 -3.09
N LEU A 124 -12.40 -9.09 -2.99
CA LEU A 124 -11.80 -10.22 -2.28
C LEU A 124 -11.12 -9.74 -0.99
N ILE A 125 -11.01 -10.67 -0.04
CA ILE A 125 -10.28 -10.41 1.22
C ILE A 125 -8.86 -9.97 0.90
N GLY A 126 -8.47 -8.81 1.41
CA GLY A 126 -7.15 -8.23 1.18
C GLY A 126 -7.12 -7.12 0.14
N ASP A 127 -8.21 -6.92 -0.62
CA ASP A 127 -8.33 -5.77 -1.53
C ASP A 127 -8.25 -4.47 -0.74
N ILE A 128 -7.62 -3.48 -1.33
CA ILE A 128 -7.49 -2.15 -0.73
C ILE A 128 -8.40 -1.17 -1.45
N VAL A 129 -9.27 -0.55 -0.67
CA VAL A 129 -10.24 0.43 -1.15
C VAL A 129 -10.04 1.78 -0.47
N SER A 130 -10.44 2.83 -1.15
CA SER A 130 -10.48 4.19 -0.60
C SER A 130 -11.80 4.85 -0.99
N PHE A 131 -12.31 5.73 -0.15
CA PHE A 131 -13.55 6.46 -0.41
C PHE A 131 -13.24 7.93 -0.65
N THR A 132 -13.80 8.48 -1.71
CA THR A 132 -13.66 9.90 -2.01
C THR A 132 -14.18 10.75 -0.87
N GLY A 133 -13.38 11.71 -0.41
CA GLY A 133 -13.73 12.58 0.71
C GLY A 133 -13.44 12.00 2.10
N VAL A 134 -12.97 10.76 2.20
CA VAL A 134 -12.54 10.17 3.47
C VAL A 134 -11.02 10.25 3.55
N ASN A 135 -10.54 11.30 4.23
CA ASN A 135 -9.12 11.54 4.36
C ASN A 135 -8.54 10.94 5.63
N ARG A 136 -7.27 10.61 5.56
CA ARG A 136 -6.49 10.23 6.72
C ARG A 136 -6.22 11.45 7.58
N VAL A 137 -6.35 11.30 8.89
CA VAL A 137 -5.97 12.31 9.87
C VAL A 137 -4.58 12.03 10.45
N HIS A 138 -3.86 13.08 10.79
CA HIS A 138 -2.57 12.96 11.47
C HIS A 138 -2.79 12.32 12.85
N PRO A 139 -2.01 11.29 13.24
CA PRO A 139 -2.26 10.53 14.47
C PRO A 139 -2.27 11.38 15.74
N GLU A 140 -1.43 12.39 15.81
CA GLU A 140 -1.23 13.24 16.97
C GLU A 140 -2.12 14.47 16.95
N THR A 141 -2.07 15.25 15.89
CA THR A 141 -2.78 16.54 15.79
C THR A 141 -4.24 16.41 15.36
N LYS A 142 -4.64 15.23 14.86
CA LYS A 142 -5.97 14.97 14.25
C LYS A 142 -6.33 15.87 13.07
N ALA A 143 -5.35 16.61 12.55
CA ALA A 143 -5.54 17.43 11.37
C ALA A 143 -5.68 16.56 10.12
N ASP A 144 -6.51 16.99 9.18
CA ASP A 144 -6.64 16.36 7.87
C ASP A 144 -5.31 16.44 7.11
N THR A 145 -4.87 15.31 6.58
CA THR A 145 -3.62 15.23 5.79
C THR A 145 -3.84 15.48 4.31
N GLY A 146 -5.08 15.61 3.84
CA GLY A 146 -5.43 15.72 2.43
C GLY A 146 -5.19 14.43 1.62
N GLN A 147 -4.81 13.33 2.27
CA GLN A 147 -4.61 12.04 1.63
C GLN A 147 -5.76 11.11 1.95
N LEU A 148 -6.28 10.42 0.92
CA LEU A 148 -7.34 9.44 1.12
C LEU A 148 -6.90 8.34 2.09
N MET A 149 -7.78 8.00 3.00
CA MET A 149 -7.59 6.85 3.88
C MET A 149 -7.82 5.57 3.09
N LYS A 150 -6.97 4.58 3.34
CA LYS A 150 -7.07 3.25 2.74
C LYS A 150 -7.65 2.26 3.73
N PHE A 151 -8.49 1.37 3.23
CA PHE A 151 -9.16 0.32 3.99
C PHE A 151 -8.91 -1.03 3.32
N VAL A 152 -8.80 -2.07 4.11
CA VAL A 152 -8.69 -3.45 3.61
C VAL A 152 -10.06 -4.12 3.67
N VAL A 153 -10.43 -4.79 2.61
CA VAL A 153 -11.61 -5.66 2.57
C VAL A 153 -11.36 -6.90 3.42
N THR A 154 -12.25 -7.17 4.37
CA THR A 154 -12.11 -8.27 5.33
C THR A 154 -13.02 -9.47 5.06
N ALA A 155 -13.95 -9.34 4.12
CA ALA A 155 -14.81 -10.43 3.69
C ALA A 155 -15.00 -10.38 2.16
N ASN A 156 -15.03 -11.54 1.52
CA ASN A 156 -15.32 -11.60 0.09
C ASN A 156 -16.74 -11.11 -0.18
N SER A 157 -16.91 -10.30 -1.21
CA SER A 157 -18.21 -9.89 -1.72
C SER A 157 -18.53 -10.61 -3.03
N GLY A 158 -19.77 -11.00 -3.20
CA GLY A 158 -20.27 -11.48 -4.50
C GLY A 158 -20.57 -10.33 -5.46
N THR A 159 -20.93 -10.67 -6.70
CA THR A 159 -21.24 -9.72 -7.78
C THR A 159 -22.47 -8.82 -7.52
N THR A 160 -23.24 -9.09 -6.49
CA THR A 160 -24.42 -8.30 -6.09
C THR A 160 -24.32 -7.85 -4.64
N ALA A 161 -23.10 -7.62 -4.15
CA ALA A 161 -22.91 -7.22 -2.77
C ALA A 161 -23.47 -5.81 -2.53
N THR A 162 -24.30 -5.68 -1.52
CA THR A 162 -24.86 -4.40 -1.05
C THR A 162 -24.10 -3.86 0.16
N SER A 163 -23.12 -4.58 0.65
CA SER A 163 -22.28 -4.18 1.77
C SER A 163 -20.84 -4.66 1.60
N LEU A 164 -19.91 -3.86 2.09
CA LEU A 164 -18.48 -4.14 2.07
C LEU A 164 -17.93 -4.12 3.49
N ALA A 165 -17.35 -5.24 3.93
CA ALA A 165 -16.68 -5.31 5.22
C ALA A 165 -15.25 -4.79 5.10
N ILE A 166 -14.88 -3.82 5.94
CA ILE A 166 -13.61 -3.11 5.88
C ILE A 166 -12.88 -3.06 7.22
N SER A 167 -11.58 -2.88 7.17
CA SER A 167 -10.70 -2.58 8.30
C SER A 167 -9.66 -1.52 7.89
N PRO A 168 -9.37 -0.52 8.73
CA PRO A 168 -10.01 -0.20 10.01
C PRO A 168 -11.47 0.24 9.84
N SER A 169 -12.21 0.30 10.93
CA SER A 169 -13.59 0.79 10.89
C SER A 169 -13.63 2.28 10.54
N LEU A 170 -14.61 2.65 9.73
CA LEU A 170 -14.89 4.04 9.42
C LEU A 170 -15.52 4.71 10.65
N THR A 171 -14.97 5.83 11.05
CA THR A 171 -15.54 6.65 12.11
C THR A 171 -16.37 7.76 11.47
N ALA A 172 -17.65 7.85 11.80
CA ALA A 172 -18.47 8.96 11.36
C ALA A 172 -17.86 10.26 11.88
N THR A 173 -17.60 11.19 11.00
CA THR A 173 -17.06 12.50 11.37
C THR A 173 -18.15 13.31 12.03
N GLY A 174 -17.89 13.76 13.20
CA GLY A 174 -18.81 14.65 13.88
C GLY A 174 -18.46 14.74 15.33
N ALA A 175 -17.28 15.15 15.62
CA ALA A 175 -16.92 15.75 16.89
C ALA A 175 -15.84 16.78 16.67
#